data_e7987fce25e4a9c21df9cb3b708a3f8e
#
_entry.id   e7987fce25e4a9c21df9cb3b708a3f8e
#
_cell.length_a   1.000
_cell.length_b   1.000
_cell.length_c   1.000
_cell.angle_alpha   90.00
_cell.angle_beta   90.00
_cell.angle_gamma   90.00
#
_symmetry.space_group_name_H-M   'P 1'
#
loop_
_entity.id
_entity.type
_entity.pdbx_description
1 polymer ?
#
loop_
_entity_poly.entity_id
_entity_poly.type
_entity_poly.pdbx_seq_one_letter_code
_entity_poly.pdbx_strand_id
1 'polypeptide(L)'
;MYYDYSERVNTLAPHRVMAIDRGEKEKVLNVSISFNEEYIENWVCRRFIRFTNSGTSEYVRAAILDGLKRLAYPSIERMVRSALSEKAHESSIDVFSMNLEKLLLQPPMKDKVILGFDPAFRTGCKLAVIDASGKKLTVDVIYPHQPNAKVRESEQKLVQLCNEYHVNLIAIGNGTASRESEAFVANTIKKFNLPVSYTIVSEAGASVYSASKLAIEEFPDLHVEQRSAISIARRLMDPLSELIKIDPQSIGVGQYQHDLPTARLKERLDFVVEKAVNRVGVNINTASVSLLKNVAGLNNASASSIVSYREENGKIESRTQIKKIPKIGPKAFEQAAGFLRIEDGKEPLDRTSIHPESYKATKVLLKELGLDTSNLGTQKAKDVISNCDTKQLMQDTGLDSYTLKDILDAICMPLRDYRDKYDAPLLRKDVLEIEDLHINDKLEGTVRNVVDFGAFVDIGLHEDGLVHVSKMSTKRVKHPSDVVSVGDIVTVWVYNIDQEKQKVQLTMVNPN
;
A
#
# COMPACT_ATOMS: atom_id res chain seq x y z
N MET A 1 -24.70 14.37 -10.16
CA MET A 1 -25.00 13.28 -9.21
C MET A 1 -25.58 13.84 -7.90
N TYR A 2 -24.97 14.85 -7.26
CA TYR A 2 -25.40 15.38 -5.96
C TYR A 2 -26.24 16.67 -6.02
N TYR A 3 -26.73 17.11 -7.21
CA TYR A 3 -27.45 18.38 -7.36
C TYR A 3 -28.84 18.36 -6.67
N ASP A 4 -29.61 17.28 -6.87
CA ASP A 4 -30.91 17.06 -6.21
C ASP A 4 -30.84 15.82 -5.30
N TYR A 5 -29.78 15.74 -4.51
CA TYR A 5 -29.52 14.57 -3.68
C TYR A 5 -30.07 14.74 -2.27
N SER A 6 -30.78 13.74 -1.77
CA SER A 6 -31.25 13.67 -0.38
C SER A 6 -31.11 12.26 0.15
N GLU A 7 -30.52 12.12 1.34
CA GLU A 7 -30.37 10.85 2.03
C GLU A 7 -30.48 11.03 3.54
N ARG A 8 -30.91 9.98 4.24
CA ARG A 8 -30.99 10.00 5.70
C ARG A 8 -29.61 10.09 6.32
N VAL A 9 -29.44 10.94 7.31
CA VAL A 9 -28.15 11.19 8.00
C VAL A 9 -27.52 9.90 8.55
N ASN A 10 -28.31 8.98 9.08
CA ASN A 10 -27.83 7.74 9.70
C ASN A 10 -27.42 6.65 8.68
N THR A 11 -27.75 6.80 7.41
CA THR A 11 -27.38 5.86 6.32
C THR A 11 -26.32 6.41 5.39
N LEU A 12 -25.95 7.69 5.57
CA LEU A 12 -25.02 8.38 4.68
C LEU A 12 -23.60 7.80 4.80
N ALA A 13 -23.11 7.26 3.68
CA ALA A 13 -21.78 6.62 3.62
C ALA A 13 -20.65 7.66 3.66
N PRO A 14 -19.49 7.32 4.27
CA PRO A 14 -18.35 8.24 4.44
C PRO A 14 -17.89 8.93 3.14
N HIS A 15 -17.74 8.21 2.03
CA HIS A 15 -17.32 8.78 0.75
C HIS A 15 -18.32 9.79 0.19
N ARG A 16 -19.62 9.64 0.47
CA ARG A 16 -20.65 10.61 0.07
C ARG A 16 -20.58 11.88 0.91
N VAL A 17 -20.30 11.75 2.21
CA VAL A 17 -20.03 12.91 3.07
C VAL A 17 -18.86 13.70 2.52
N MET A 18 -17.74 13.02 2.21
CA MET A 18 -16.54 13.66 1.63
C MET A 18 -16.83 14.37 0.31
N ALA A 19 -17.61 13.73 -0.58
CA ALA A 19 -18.00 14.32 -1.86
C ALA A 19 -18.85 15.58 -1.69
N ILE A 20 -19.83 15.53 -0.77
CA ILE A 20 -20.74 16.64 -0.47
C ILE A 20 -19.98 17.80 0.19
N ASP A 21 -19.13 17.52 1.16
CA ASP A 21 -18.30 18.52 1.86
C ASP A 21 -17.36 19.24 0.87
N ARG A 22 -16.77 18.49 -0.06
CA ARG A 22 -15.94 19.07 -1.13
C ARG A 22 -16.76 19.95 -2.06
N GLY A 23 -17.94 19.48 -2.51
CA GLY A 23 -18.82 20.26 -3.38
C GLY A 23 -19.31 21.56 -2.73
N GLU A 24 -19.55 21.56 -1.42
CA GLU A 24 -19.89 22.77 -0.66
C GLU A 24 -18.68 23.70 -0.50
N LYS A 25 -17.50 23.17 -0.19
CA LYS A 25 -16.23 23.93 -0.11
C LYS A 25 -15.89 24.61 -1.44
N GLU A 26 -16.14 23.94 -2.55
CA GLU A 26 -15.97 24.48 -3.91
C GLU A 26 -17.14 25.41 -4.35
N LYS A 27 -18.14 25.61 -3.48
CA LYS A 27 -19.33 26.44 -3.73
C LYS A 27 -20.19 25.95 -4.92
N VAL A 28 -20.13 24.68 -5.23
CA VAL A 28 -20.95 24.03 -6.27
C VAL A 28 -22.25 23.51 -5.68
N LEU A 29 -22.24 23.09 -4.40
CA LEU A 29 -23.38 22.59 -3.68
C LEU A 29 -23.76 23.54 -2.53
N ASN A 30 -25.07 23.59 -2.24
CA ASN A 30 -25.60 24.16 -1.02
C ASN A 30 -26.22 23.00 -0.22
N VAL A 31 -25.70 22.76 0.98
CA VAL A 31 -26.03 21.57 1.77
C VAL A 31 -26.73 21.96 3.05
N SER A 32 -27.85 21.32 3.34
CA SER A 32 -28.63 21.55 4.56
C SER A 32 -29.12 20.22 5.15
N ILE A 33 -29.43 20.23 6.43
CA ILE A 33 -30.10 19.12 7.12
C ILE A 33 -31.57 19.47 7.29
N SER A 34 -32.47 18.69 6.69
CA SER A 34 -33.90 18.81 6.88
C SER A 34 -34.39 17.94 8.06
N PHE A 35 -35.28 18.47 8.84
CA PHE A 35 -35.93 17.76 9.95
C PHE A 35 -37.36 18.26 10.10
N ASN A 36 -38.19 17.57 10.90
CA ASN A 36 -39.56 17.94 11.11
C ASN A 36 -39.64 19.08 12.15
N GLU A 37 -39.56 20.34 11.66
CA GLU A 37 -39.60 21.54 12.49
C GLU A 37 -40.90 21.60 13.30
N GLU A 38 -42.06 21.32 12.72
CA GLU A 38 -43.37 21.38 13.40
C GLU A 38 -43.43 20.41 14.59
N TYR A 39 -42.88 19.22 14.43
CA TYR A 39 -42.82 18.25 15.53
C TYR A 39 -41.97 18.78 16.70
N ILE A 40 -40.80 19.33 16.38
CA ILE A 40 -39.86 19.86 17.39
C ILE A 40 -40.49 21.08 18.11
N GLU A 41 -41.02 22.04 17.32
CA GLU A 41 -41.66 23.23 17.85
C GLU A 41 -42.79 22.86 18.80
N ASN A 42 -43.68 21.95 18.39
CA ASN A 42 -44.79 21.48 19.24
C ASN A 42 -44.29 20.76 20.48
N TRP A 43 -43.24 19.94 20.39
CA TRP A 43 -42.67 19.24 21.54
C TRP A 43 -42.05 20.22 22.54
N VAL A 44 -41.27 21.21 22.08
CA VAL A 44 -40.65 22.24 22.92
C VAL A 44 -41.74 23.12 23.58
N CYS A 45 -42.71 23.58 22.79
CA CYS A 45 -43.80 24.39 23.32
C CYS A 45 -44.57 23.67 24.44
N ARG A 46 -44.91 22.37 24.27
CA ARG A 46 -45.55 21.57 25.31
C ARG A 46 -44.71 21.43 26.58
N ARG A 47 -43.40 21.43 26.46
CA ARG A 47 -42.46 21.30 27.58
C ARG A 47 -42.35 22.58 28.42
N PHE A 48 -42.41 23.75 27.78
CA PHE A 48 -42.14 25.05 28.43
C PHE A 48 -43.40 25.87 28.71
N ILE A 49 -44.47 25.71 27.93
CA ILE A 49 -45.73 26.40 28.14
C ILE A 49 -46.64 25.55 29.03
N ARG A 50 -46.68 25.86 30.31
CA ARG A 50 -47.50 25.12 31.31
C ARG A 50 -48.98 25.48 31.30
N PHE A 51 -49.31 26.74 30.99
CA PHE A 51 -50.65 27.27 30.97
C PHE A 51 -50.95 27.86 29.59
N THR A 52 -51.75 27.15 28.81
CA THR A 52 -52.05 27.51 27.41
C THR A 52 -53.01 28.71 27.29
N ASN A 53 -53.80 28.99 28.31
CA ASN A 53 -54.82 30.05 28.31
C ASN A 53 -54.32 31.34 28.99
N SER A 54 -53.06 31.49 29.27
CA SER A 54 -52.44 32.70 29.81
C SER A 54 -52.19 33.71 28.71
N GLY A 55 -52.49 35.00 28.94
CA GLY A 55 -52.16 36.07 27.96
C GLY A 55 -50.66 36.21 27.62
N THR A 56 -49.78 35.59 28.42
CA THR A 56 -48.33 35.53 28.15
C THR A 56 -47.91 34.35 27.32
N SER A 57 -48.78 33.35 27.09
CA SER A 57 -48.45 32.11 26.39
C SER A 57 -47.99 32.36 24.95
N GLU A 58 -48.58 33.32 24.26
CA GLU A 58 -48.20 33.70 22.89
C GLU A 58 -46.78 34.31 22.82
N TYR A 59 -46.44 35.14 23.79
CA TYR A 59 -45.07 35.72 23.87
C TYR A 59 -44.03 34.65 24.14
N VAL A 60 -44.31 33.70 25.05
CA VAL A 60 -43.42 32.59 25.34
C VAL A 60 -43.25 31.70 24.11
N ARG A 61 -44.35 31.41 23.38
CA ARG A 61 -44.33 30.66 22.14
C ARG A 61 -43.48 31.38 21.09
N ALA A 62 -43.67 32.67 20.87
CA ALA A 62 -42.88 33.44 19.93
C ALA A 62 -41.39 33.43 20.28
N ALA A 63 -41.05 33.56 21.56
CA ALA A 63 -39.67 33.49 22.04
C ALA A 63 -39.04 32.09 21.81
N ILE A 64 -39.82 31.00 22.03
CA ILE A 64 -39.36 29.63 21.75
C ILE A 64 -39.08 29.46 20.25
N LEU A 65 -39.99 29.86 19.39
CA LEU A 65 -39.84 29.75 17.95
C LEU A 65 -38.64 30.55 17.41
N ASP A 66 -38.44 31.78 17.92
CA ASP A 66 -37.26 32.56 17.59
C ASP A 66 -35.96 31.88 18.06
N GLY A 67 -35.93 31.40 19.29
CA GLY A 67 -34.79 30.67 19.87
C GLY A 67 -34.47 29.40 19.11
N LEU A 68 -35.47 28.62 18.67
CA LEU A 68 -35.28 27.44 17.86
C LEU A 68 -34.65 27.81 16.48
N LYS A 69 -35.26 28.75 15.76
CA LYS A 69 -34.85 29.11 14.40
C LYS A 69 -33.47 29.80 14.35
N ARG A 70 -33.24 30.73 15.26
CA ARG A 70 -32.05 31.55 15.25
C ARG A 70 -30.86 30.93 15.95
N LEU A 71 -31.06 30.10 16.96
CA LEU A 71 -29.97 29.54 17.78
C LEU A 71 -29.86 28.03 17.70
N ALA A 72 -30.95 27.29 18.00
CA ALA A 72 -30.90 25.85 18.17
C ALA A 72 -30.67 25.11 16.85
N TYR A 73 -31.47 25.37 15.83
CA TYR A 73 -31.40 24.67 14.55
C TYR A 73 -30.04 24.85 13.89
N PRO A 74 -29.49 26.08 13.71
CA PRO A 74 -28.17 26.24 13.12
C PRO A 74 -27.04 25.60 13.96
N SER A 75 -27.19 25.55 15.29
CA SER A 75 -26.22 24.93 16.17
C SER A 75 -26.23 23.40 16.03
N ILE A 76 -27.40 22.80 16.01
CA ILE A 76 -27.60 21.35 15.87
C ILE A 76 -27.12 20.91 14.46
N GLU A 77 -27.47 21.65 13.42
CA GLU A 77 -27.04 21.36 12.06
C GLU A 77 -25.52 21.34 11.96
N ARG A 78 -24.83 22.37 12.47
CA ARG A 78 -23.35 22.39 12.49
C ARG A 78 -22.76 21.22 13.28
N MET A 79 -23.36 20.89 14.43
CA MET A 79 -22.90 19.78 15.27
C MET A 79 -23.04 18.43 14.53
N VAL A 80 -24.18 18.18 13.90
CA VAL A 80 -24.43 16.95 13.13
C VAL A 80 -23.51 16.88 11.91
N ARG A 81 -23.36 17.98 11.16
CA ARG A 81 -22.45 18.06 10.01
C ARG A 81 -21.00 17.79 10.44
N SER A 82 -20.53 18.43 11.52
CA SER A 82 -19.19 18.21 12.04
C SER A 82 -18.96 16.75 12.45
N ALA A 83 -19.92 16.13 13.13
CA ALA A 83 -19.82 14.73 13.53
C ALA A 83 -19.81 13.76 12.31
N LEU A 84 -20.57 14.07 11.27
CA LEU A 84 -20.55 13.29 10.03
C LEU A 84 -19.20 13.41 9.32
N SER A 85 -18.67 14.62 9.15
CA SER A 85 -17.37 14.86 8.53
C SER A 85 -16.23 14.21 9.31
N GLU A 86 -16.22 14.31 10.64
CA GLU A 86 -15.23 13.67 11.50
C GLU A 86 -15.24 12.13 11.33
N LYS A 87 -16.43 11.52 11.36
CA LYS A 87 -16.57 10.07 11.12
C LYS A 87 -16.12 9.67 9.73
N ALA A 88 -16.42 10.48 8.71
CA ALA A 88 -16.01 10.24 7.33
C ALA A 88 -14.48 10.36 7.17
N HIS A 89 -13.86 11.35 7.82
CA HIS A 89 -12.41 11.53 7.83
C HIS A 89 -11.69 10.31 8.44
N GLU A 90 -12.09 9.86 9.64
CA GLU A 90 -11.46 8.69 10.28
C GLU A 90 -11.62 7.43 9.43
N SER A 91 -12.82 7.18 8.88
CA SER A 91 -13.05 6.04 7.98
C SER A 91 -12.16 6.10 6.72
N SER A 92 -12.00 7.28 6.13
CA SER A 92 -11.14 7.46 4.95
C SER A 92 -9.65 7.27 5.29
N ILE A 93 -9.20 7.77 6.45
CA ILE A 93 -7.83 7.57 6.94
C ILE A 93 -7.53 6.09 7.16
N ASP A 94 -8.49 5.32 7.69
CA ASP A 94 -8.33 3.87 7.87
C ASP A 94 -8.19 3.13 6.53
N VAL A 95 -9.01 3.48 5.53
CA VAL A 95 -8.89 2.92 4.17
C VAL A 95 -7.54 3.25 3.54
N PHE A 96 -7.09 4.50 3.67
CA PHE A 96 -5.77 4.92 3.13
C PHE A 96 -4.61 4.21 3.84
N SER A 97 -4.74 4.00 5.14
CA SER A 97 -3.78 3.24 5.94
C SER A 97 -3.66 1.80 5.45
N MET A 98 -4.78 1.14 5.19
CA MET A 98 -4.80 -0.23 4.65
C MET A 98 -4.20 -0.29 3.23
N ASN A 99 -4.55 0.66 2.37
CA ASN A 99 -4.01 0.72 1.01
C ASN A 99 -2.50 0.95 1.01
N LEU A 100 -2.00 1.85 1.87
CA LEU A 100 -0.56 2.09 2.02
C LEU A 100 0.15 0.85 2.57
N GLU A 101 -0.38 0.21 3.61
CA GLU A 101 0.20 -1.01 4.18
C GLU A 101 0.35 -2.10 3.11
N LYS A 102 -0.68 -2.33 2.29
CA LYS A 102 -0.63 -3.31 1.20
C LYS A 102 0.38 -2.94 0.12
N LEU A 103 0.46 -1.67 -0.25
CA LEU A 103 1.43 -1.21 -1.24
C LEU A 103 2.87 -1.41 -0.75
N LEU A 104 3.15 -1.12 0.52
CA LEU A 104 4.47 -1.32 1.14
C LEU A 104 4.83 -2.79 1.31
N LEU A 105 3.85 -3.65 1.54
CA LEU A 105 4.04 -5.08 1.81
C LEU A 105 3.92 -5.95 0.54
N GLN A 106 3.91 -5.37 -0.65
CA GLN A 106 4.00 -6.13 -1.89
C GLN A 106 5.31 -6.94 -1.93
N PRO A 107 5.28 -8.22 -2.39
CA PRO A 107 6.47 -9.05 -2.49
C PRO A 107 7.52 -8.44 -3.41
N PRO A 108 8.80 -8.46 -3.02
CA PRO A 108 9.90 -7.95 -3.85
C PRO A 108 10.24 -8.96 -4.95
N MET A 109 10.63 -8.44 -6.12
CA MET A 109 11.18 -9.23 -7.23
C MET A 109 12.69 -9.24 -7.16
N LYS A 110 13.25 -10.04 -6.23
CA LYS A 110 14.72 -10.14 -5.99
C LYS A 110 15.45 -10.84 -7.14
N ASP A 111 16.75 -10.61 -7.20
CA ASP A 111 17.70 -11.29 -8.13
C ASP A 111 17.33 -11.15 -9.63
N LYS A 112 16.74 -10.02 -10.01
CA LYS A 112 16.34 -9.72 -11.38
C LYS A 112 16.97 -8.43 -11.88
N VAL A 113 17.35 -8.41 -13.17
CA VAL A 113 17.65 -7.17 -13.89
C VAL A 113 16.34 -6.59 -14.40
N ILE A 114 16.04 -5.36 -14.02
CA ILE A 114 14.74 -4.74 -14.27
C ILE A 114 14.92 -3.48 -15.12
N LEU A 115 14.13 -3.35 -16.17
CA LEU A 115 14.00 -2.13 -16.96
C LEU A 115 12.77 -1.35 -16.48
N GLY A 116 12.98 -0.17 -15.90
CA GLY A 116 11.92 0.77 -15.59
C GLY A 116 11.54 1.58 -16.83
N PHE A 117 10.25 1.67 -17.08
CA PHE A 117 9.65 2.40 -18.18
C PHE A 117 8.73 3.46 -17.60
N ASP A 118 9.10 4.73 -17.75
CA ASP A 118 8.29 5.89 -17.32
C ASP A 118 7.57 6.47 -18.55
N PRO A 119 6.25 6.22 -18.70
CA PRO A 119 5.47 6.59 -19.87
C PRO A 119 5.31 8.11 -20.03
N ALA A 120 5.42 8.63 -21.24
CA ALA A 120 5.10 10.01 -21.55
C ALA A 120 4.85 10.22 -23.05
N PHE A 121 3.93 11.13 -23.42
CA PHE A 121 3.66 11.45 -24.83
C PHE A 121 4.67 12.42 -25.44
N ARG A 122 4.85 13.60 -24.84
CA ARG A 122 5.60 14.71 -25.45
C ARG A 122 7.09 14.63 -25.23
N THR A 123 7.51 14.31 -24.02
CA THR A 123 8.92 14.35 -23.60
C THR A 123 9.66 13.05 -23.90
N GLY A 124 8.97 12.06 -24.48
CA GLY A 124 9.47 10.72 -24.71
C GLY A 124 9.42 9.86 -23.44
N CYS A 125 9.30 8.56 -23.60
CA CYS A 125 9.33 7.59 -22.50
C CYS A 125 10.76 7.40 -22.00
N LYS A 126 10.96 7.48 -20.67
CA LYS A 126 12.29 7.32 -20.07
C LYS A 126 12.48 5.86 -19.68
N LEU A 127 13.65 5.36 -20.02
CA LEU A 127 14.06 4.01 -19.71
C LEU A 127 15.21 4.04 -18.72
N ALA A 128 15.19 3.14 -17.75
CA ALA A 128 16.31 2.94 -16.84
C ALA A 128 16.49 1.44 -16.57
N VAL A 129 17.68 0.92 -16.73
CA VAL A 129 18.01 -0.45 -16.38
C VAL A 129 18.74 -0.46 -15.05
N ILE A 130 18.27 -1.31 -14.13
CA ILE A 130 18.91 -1.58 -12.83
C ILE A 130 19.33 -3.04 -12.74
N ASP A 131 20.43 -3.29 -12.03
CA ASP A 131 20.87 -4.65 -11.71
C ASP A 131 20.08 -5.24 -10.52
N ALA A 132 20.39 -6.48 -10.16
CA ALA A 132 19.77 -7.21 -9.05
C ALA A 132 19.97 -6.56 -7.66
N SER A 133 20.92 -5.61 -7.54
CA SER A 133 21.14 -4.83 -6.32
C SER A 133 20.42 -3.47 -6.33
N GLY A 134 19.74 -3.13 -7.42
CA GLY A 134 19.09 -1.83 -7.63
C GLY A 134 20.03 -0.71 -8.09
N LYS A 135 21.27 -1.04 -8.45
CA LYS A 135 22.22 -0.09 -9.01
C LYS A 135 21.87 0.23 -10.46
N LYS A 136 21.86 1.51 -10.81
CA LYS A 136 21.65 1.96 -12.19
C LYS A 136 22.78 1.44 -13.10
N LEU A 137 22.41 0.75 -14.18
CA LEU A 137 23.29 0.33 -15.26
C LEU A 137 23.29 1.37 -16.38
N THR A 138 22.12 1.75 -16.88
CA THR A 138 21.96 2.74 -17.94
C THR A 138 20.64 3.48 -17.86
N VAL A 139 20.55 4.62 -18.54
CA VAL A 139 19.29 5.36 -18.76
C VAL A 139 19.21 5.77 -20.24
N ASP A 140 18.00 5.82 -20.79
CA ASP A 140 17.75 6.21 -22.17
C ASP A 140 16.37 6.86 -22.33
N VAL A 141 16.08 7.38 -23.52
CA VAL A 141 14.79 7.99 -23.86
C VAL A 141 14.35 7.47 -25.23
N ILE A 142 13.09 7.02 -25.33
CA ILE A 142 12.48 6.59 -26.59
C ILE A 142 11.18 7.35 -26.86
N TYR A 143 10.76 7.39 -28.11
CA TYR A 143 9.57 8.13 -28.57
C TYR A 143 8.62 7.18 -29.30
N PRO A 144 7.93 6.25 -28.61
CA PRO A 144 7.02 5.32 -29.27
C PRO A 144 5.66 5.95 -29.62
N HIS A 145 5.29 7.11 -29.02
CA HIS A 145 3.97 7.70 -29.08
C HIS A 145 3.92 9.03 -29.84
N GLN A 146 2.73 9.37 -30.36
CA GLN A 146 2.47 10.70 -30.94
C GLN A 146 2.66 11.81 -29.86
N PRO A 147 3.06 13.06 -30.24
CA PRO A 147 3.18 13.56 -31.61
C PRO A 147 4.53 13.27 -32.31
N ASN A 148 5.53 12.78 -31.59
CA ASN A 148 6.90 12.60 -32.12
C ASN A 148 7.24 11.11 -32.33
N ALA A 149 6.28 10.30 -32.76
CA ALA A 149 6.42 8.86 -32.83
C ALA A 149 7.58 8.38 -33.73
N LYS A 150 8.51 7.66 -33.13
CA LYS A 150 9.64 6.99 -33.75
C LYS A 150 9.63 5.49 -33.37
N VAL A 151 8.54 4.83 -33.74
CA VAL A 151 8.23 3.46 -33.27
C VAL A 151 9.38 2.48 -33.55
N ARG A 152 9.89 2.44 -34.81
CA ARG A 152 10.97 1.50 -35.19
C ARG A 152 12.27 1.73 -34.42
N GLU A 153 12.69 3.00 -34.24
CA GLU A 153 13.87 3.35 -33.46
C GLU A 153 13.68 2.95 -31.99
N SER A 154 12.48 3.16 -31.45
CA SER A 154 12.10 2.82 -30.08
C SER A 154 12.08 1.30 -29.85
N GLU A 155 11.55 0.51 -30.79
CA GLU A 155 11.61 -0.95 -30.75
C GLU A 155 13.05 -1.46 -30.73
N GLN A 156 13.89 -0.96 -31.66
CA GLN A 156 15.30 -1.37 -31.75
C GLN A 156 16.07 -1.05 -30.46
N LYS A 157 15.81 0.12 -29.86
CA LYS A 157 16.43 0.52 -28.62
C LYS A 157 16.00 -0.35 -27.45
N LEU A 158 14.71 -0.66 -27.32
CA LEU A 158 14.19 -1.55 -26.28
C LEU A 158 14.82 -2.95 -26.40
N VAL A 159 14.85 -3.50 -27.62
CA VAL A 159 15.50 -4.81 -27.91
C VAL A 159 16.98 -4.78 -27.57
N GLN A 160 17.69 -3.72 -27.96
CA GLN A 160 19.09 -3.54 -27.62
C GLN A 160 19.33 -3.61 -26.11
N LEU A 161 18.58 -2.80 -25.32
CA LEU A 161 18.73 -2.75 -23.88
C LEU A 161 18.41 -4.11 -23.23
N CYS A 162 17.34 -4.78 -23.67
CA CYS A 162 16.97 -6.09 -23.15
C CYS A 162 18.05 -7.15 -23.36
N ASN A 163 18.69 -7.16 -24.54
CA ASN A 163 19.74 -8.12 -24.87
C ASN A 163 21.07 -7.78 -24.20
N GLU A 164 21.50 -6.51 -24.24
CA GLU A 164 22.76 -6.03 -23.70
C GLU A 164 22.88 -6.25 -22.18
N TYR A 165 21.82 -5.95 -21.45
CA TYR A 165 21.80 -6.04 -19.98
C TYR A 165 21.11 -7.30 -19.46
N HIS A 166 20.68 -8.23 -20.33
CA HIS A 166 19.96 -9.44 -19.95
C HIS A 166 18.74 -9.14 -19.05
N VAL A 167 17.92 -8.18 -19.46
CA VAL A 167 16.74 -7.77 -18.72
C VAL A 167 15.79 -8.96 -18.52
N ASN A 168 15.32 -9.16 -17.31
CA ASN A 168 14.36 -10.19 -16.96
C ASN A 168 12.92 -9.65 -16.96
N LEU A 169 12.72 -8.42 -16.47
CA LEU A 169 11.42 -7.80 -16.25
C LEU A 169 11.40 -6.36 -16.72
N ILE A 170 10.25 -5.92 -17.24
CA ILE A 170 9.97 -4.52 -17.56
C ILE A 170 8.89 -4.01 -16.61
N ALA A 171 9.20 -2.98 -15.84
CA ALA A 171 8.29 -2.28 -14.94
C ALA A 171 7.74 -1.03 -15.64
N ILE A 172 6.46 -1.00 -16.00
CA ILE A 172 5.82 0.13 -16.69
C ILE A 172 5.03 0.95 -15.67
N GLY A 173 5.29 2.25 -15.59
CA GLY A 173 4.51 3.16 -14.74
C GLY A 173 3.05 3.24 -15.17
N ASN A 174 2.13 3.41 -14.22
CA ASN A 174 0.68 3.43 -14.48
C ASN A 174 0.09 4.83 -14.71
N GLY A 175 0.92 5.82 -15.05
CA GLY A 175 0.45 7.19 -15.30
C GLY A 175 0.02 7.46 -16.74
N THR A 176 0.24 8.71 -17.16
CA THR A 176 -0.11 9.15 -18.50
C THR A 176 0.61 8.30 -19.57
N ALA A 177 -0.09 7.90 -20.63
CA ALA A 177 0.42 7.03 -21.71
C ALA A 177 0.79 5.60 -21.27
N SER A 178 0.33 5.13 -20.11
CA SER A 178 0.64 3.79 -19.60
C SER A 178 0.14 2.70 -20.53
N ARG A 179 -1.09 2.80 -21.01
CA ARG A 179 -1.73 1.78 -21.86
C ARG A 179 -1.08 1.70 -23.26
N GLU A 180 -0.79 2.84 -23.86
CA GLU A 180 -0.07 2.90 -25.13
C GLU A 180 1.34 2.32 -24.99
N SER A 181 1.98 2.58 -23.85
CA SER A 181 3.32 2.03 -23.54
C SER A 181 3.26 0.54 -23.28
N GLU A 182 2.23 0.04 -22.60
CA GLU A 182 1.98 -1.39 -22.40
C GLU A 182 1.82 -2.10 -23.76
N ALA A 183 0.95 -1.58 -24.61
CA ALA A 183 0.78 -2.13 -25.97
C ALA A 183 2.06 -2.12 -26.79
N PHE A 184 2.84 -1.03 -26.72
CA PHE A 184 4.14 -0.92 -27.40
C PHE A 184 5.14 -1.98 -26.89
N VAL A 185 5.26 -2.15 -25.58
CA VAL A 185 6.16 -3.12 -24.97
C VAL A 185 5.76 -4.55 -25.31
N ALA A 186 4.48 -4.91 -25.15
CA ALA A 186 3.96 -6.24 -25.46
C ALA A 186 4.14 -6.59 -26.95
N ASN A 187 3.82 -5.68 -27.88
CA ASN A 187 4.02 -5.87 -29.31
C ASN A 187 5.52 -6.04 -29.64
N THR A 188 6.41 -5.30 -28.98
CA THR A 188 7.85 -5.44 -29.18
C THR A 188 8.35 -6.79 -28.66
N ILE A 189 7.92 -7.22 -27.48
CA ILE A 189 8.25 -8.54 -26.92
C ILE A 189 7.82 -9.65 -27.88
N LYS A 190 6.59 -9.61 -28.36
CA LYS A 190 6.02 -10.60 -29.28
C LYS A 190 6.75 -10.61 -30.63
N LYS A 191 6.95 -9.43 -31.23
CA LYS A 191 7.57 -9.24 -32.54
C LYS A 191 9.02 -9.75 -32.60
N PHE A 192 9.79 -9.53 -31.55
CA PHE A 192 11.21 -9.91 -31.48
C PHE A 192 11.47 -11.16 -30.63
N ASN A 193 10.40 -11.82 -30.15
CA ASN A 193 10.45 -13.01 -29.29
C ASN A 193 11.41 -12.84 -28.09
N LEU A 194 11.29 -11.70 -27.37
CA LEU A 194 12.17 -11.41 -26.26
C LEU A 194 11.84 -12.29 -25.04
N PRO A 195 12.84 -12.84 -24.32
CA PRO A 195 12.62 -13.69 -23.15
C PRO A 195 12.34 -12.86 -21.88
N VAL A 196 11.55 -11.80 -22.00
CA VAL A 196 11.21 -10.88 -20.91
C VAL A 196 9.72 -10.87 -20.64
N SER A 197 9.34 -10.54 -19.41
CA SER A 197 7.95 -10.29 -19.04
C SER A 197 7.81 -8.85 -18.57
N TYR A 198 6.60 -8.31 -18.55
CA TYR A 198 6.35 -6.97 -18.02
C TYR A 198 5.25 -6.99 -16.96
N THR A 199 5.20 -5.92 -16.20
CA THR A 199 4.11 -5.64 -15.25
C THR A 199 3.91 -4.14 -15.10
N ILE A 200 2.69 -3.75 -14.76
CA ILE A 200 2.34 -2.36 -14.47
C ILE A 200 2.65 -2.07 -12.99
N VAL A 201 3.37 -1.00 -12.75
CA VAL A 201 3.81 -0.56 -11.41
C VAL A 201 3.21 0.80 -11.08
N SER A 202 2.74 0.99 -9.86
CA SER A 202 2.26 2.29 -9.41
C SER A 202 3.38 3.33 -9.41
N GLU A 203 3.19 4.43 -10.14
CA GLU A 203 4.13 5.57 -10.14
C GLU A 203 3.76 6.64 -9.10
N ALA A 204 2.75 6.40 -8.24
CA ALA A 204 2.31 7.35 -7.23
C ALA A 204 3.50 7.88 -6.41
N GLY A 205 3.67 9.22 -6.37
CA GLY A 205 4.79 9.89 -5.71
C GLY A 205 6.17 9.74 -6.38
N ALA A 206 6.31 9.09 -7.54
CA ALA A 206 7.60 8.98 -8.23
C ALA A 206 8.17 10.34 -8.65
N SER A 207 7.30 11.27 -9.07
CA SER A 207 7.68 12.66 -9.38
C SER A 207 8.15 13.42 -8.13
N VAL A 208 7.56 13.15 -6.96
CA VAL A 208 8.00 13.75 -5.68
C VAL A 208 9.39 13.24 -5.30
N TYR A 209 9.61 11.92 -5.39
CA TYR A 209 10.94 11.35 -5.16
C TYR A 209 11.98 11.94 -6.11
N SER A 210 11.72 11.93 -7.41
CA SER A 210 12.69 12.32 -8.43
C SER A 210 13.14 13.79 -8.31
N ALA A 211 12.30 14.66 -7.75
CA ALA A 211 12.61 16.07 -7.44
C ALA A 211 13.23 16.28 -6.05
N SER A 212 13.28 15.25 -5.19
CA SER A 212 13.76 15.35 -3.82
C SER A 212 15.28 15.53 -3.74
N LYS A 213 15.75 16.10 -2.61
CA LYS A 213 17.20 16.18 -2.32
C LYS A 213 17.87 14.82 -2.31
N LEU A 214 17.20 13.81 -1.75
CA LEU A 214 17.68 12.43 -1.71
C LEU A 214 17.95 11.87 -3.11
N ALA A 215 17.02 12.06 -4.04
CA ALA A 215 17.19 11.60 -5.41
C ALA A 215 18.30 12.36 -6.18
N ILE A 216 18.51 13.65 -5.84
CA ILE A 216 19.63 14.45 -6.38
C ILE A 216 20.97 13.92 -5.84
N GLU A 217 21.04 13.59 -4.55
CA GLU A 217 22.24 13.00 -3.94
C GLU A 217 22.53 11.59 -4.47
N GLU A 218 21.50 10.74 -4.67
CA GLU A 218 21.67 9.41 -5.26
C GLU A 218 22.10 9.46 -6.74
N PHE A 219 21.61 10.44 -7.50
CA PHE A 219 21.84 10.56 -8.96
C PHE A 219 22.07 12.03 -9.37
N PRO A 220 23.22 12.62 -9.03
CA PRO A 220 23.49 14.04 -9.32
C PRO A 220 23.54 14.33 -10.82
N ASP A 221 23.97 13.35 -11.63
CA ASP A 221 24.17 13.52 -13.08
C ASP A 221 22.89 13.28 -13.91
N LEU A 222 21.76 12.92 -13.28
CA LEU A 222 20.53 12.60 -13.98
C LEU A 222 19.49 13.72 -13.89
N HIS A 223 18.68 13.83 -14.94
CA HIS A 223 17.49 14.69 -14.91
C HIS A 223 16.36 14.05 -14.09
N VAL A 224 15.43 14.90 -13.64
CA VAL A 224 14.28 14.50 -12.80
C VAL A 224 13.51 13.30 -13.38
N GLU A 225 13.21 13.34 -14.68
CA GLU A 225 12.45 12.30 -15.37
C GLU A 225 13.20 10.95 -15.45
N GLN A 226 14.53 10.97 -15.56
CA GLN A 226 15.36 9.75 -15.59
C GLN A 226 15.41 9.08 -14.20
N ARG A 227 15.41 9.88 -13.13
CA ARG A 227 15.30 9.38 -11.74
C ARG A 227 13.97 8.70 -11.50
N SER A 228 12.88 9.18 -12.11
CA SER A 228 11.54 8.56 -12.03
C SER A 228 11.56 7.13 -12.60
N ALA A 229 12.15 6.92 -13.79
CA ALA A 229 12.26 5.59 -14.38
C ALA A 229 13.06 4.60 -13.50
N ILE A 230 14.13 5.07 -12.83
CA ILE A 230 14.87 4.25 -11.86
C ILE A 230 13.98 3.89 -10.66
N SER A 231 13.21 4.86 -10.15
CA SER A 231 12.30 4.61 -9.04
C SER A 231 11.23 3.57 -9.40
N ILE A 232 10.66 3.64 -10.60
CA ILE A 232 9.69 2.66 -11.10
C ILE A 232 10.29 1.24 -11.13
N ALA A 233 11.53 1.09 -11.64
CA ALA A 233 12.22 -0.20 -11.61
C ALA A 233 12.48 -0.72 -10.19
N ARG A 234 12.93 0.16 -9.28
CA ARG A 234 13.21 -0.19 -7.89
C ARG A 234 11.96 -0.53 -7.08
N ARG A 235 10.81 0.05 -7.43
CA ARG A 235 9.52 -0.32 -6.82
C ARG A 235 9.10 -1.74 -7.13
N LEU A 236 9.43 -2.26 -8.33
CA LEU A 236 9.20 -3.65 -8.64
C LEU A 236 10.21 -4.56 -7.91
N MET A 237 11.46 -4.11 -7.79
CA MET A 237 12.51 -4.85 -7.10
C MET A 237 12.24 -4.97 -5.59
N ASP A 238 11.97 -3.87 -4.91
CA ASP A 238 11.58 -3.80 -3.48
C ASP A 238 10.71 -2.57 -3.20
N PRO A 239 9.37 -2.73 -3.21
CA PRO A 239 8.43 -1.64 -2.99
C PRO A 239 8.67 -0.91 -1.67
N LEU A 240 8.90 -1.64 -0.58
CA LEU A 240 9.12 -1.05 0.74
C LEU A 240 10.34 -0.13 0.74
N SER A 241 11.48 -0.62 0.29
CA SER A 241 12.75 0.12 0.31
C SER A 241 12.72 1.39 -0.54
N GLU A 242 11.92 1.42 -1.61
CA GLU A 242 11.80 2.59 -2.48
C GLU A 242 10.74 3.58 -2.00
N LEU A 243 9.54 3.10 -1.64
CA LEU A 243 8.42 3.96 -1.26
C LEU A 243 8.64 4.72 0.04
N ILE A 244 9.40 4.19 0.99
CA ILE A 244 9.75 4.90 2.23
C ILE A 244 10.64 6.14 2.04
N LYS A 245 11.21 6.33 0.86
CA LYS A 245 11.97 7.54 0.50
C LYS A 245 11.07 8.75 0.26
N ILE A 246 9.77 8.52 0.12
CA ILE A 246 8.73 9.50 -0.18
C ILE A 246 7.92 9.77 1.08
N ASP A 247 7.49 11.01 1.28
CA ASP A 247 6.49 11.32 2.31
C ASP A 247 5.22 10.51 2.02
N PRO A 248 4.71 9.71 2.97
CA PRO A 248 3.53 8.87 2.76
C PRO A 248 2.30 9.65 2.29
N GLN A 249 2.17 10.92 2.67
CA GLN A 249 1.09 11.80 2.19
C GLN A 249 1.18 12.11 0.69
N SER A 250 2.36 11.98 0.09
CA SER A 250 2.59 12.19 -1.34
C SER A 250 2.31 10.93 -2.17
N ILE A 251 2.08 9.79 -1.52
CA ILE A 251 1.64 8.57 -2.18
C ILE A 251 0.12 8.63 -2.29
N GLY A 252 -0.39 8.70 -3.52
CA GLY A 252 -1.83 8.73 -3.78
C GLY A 252 -2.46 7.35 -3.53
N VAL A 253 -3.00 7.13 -2.33
CA VAL A 253 -3.59 5.85 -1.90
C VAL A 253 -5.10 5.91 -1.72
N GLY A 254 -5.74 7.06 -2.00
CA GLY A 254 -7.19 7.19 -1.89
C GLY A 254 -7.77 8.48 -2.44
N GLN A 255 -9.07 8.42 -2.73
CA GLN A 255 -9.86 9.55 -3.17
C GLN A 255 -10.08 10.53 -2.00
N TYR A 256 -10.14 11.83 -2.27
CA TYR A 256 -10.30 12.90 -1.27
C TYR A 256 -9.17 13.03 -0.23
N GLN A 257 -8.00 12.45 -0.47
CA GLN A 257 -6.87 12.49 0.47
C GLN A 257 -6.47 13.92 0.87
N HIS A 258 -6.57 14.88 -0.06
CA HIS A 258 -6.25 16.30 0.17
C HIS A 258 -7.32 17.09 0.95
N ASP A 259 -8.49 16.50 1.18
CA ASP A 259 -9.57 17.10 1.97
C ASP A 259 -9.52 16.69 3.45
N LEU A 260 -8.62 15.75 3.80
CA LEU A 260 -8.46 15.26 5.16
C LEU A 260 -7.59 16.17 6.03
N PRO A 261 -7.76 16.14 7.37
CA PRO A 261 -6.88 16.84 8.31
C PRO A 261 -5.42 16.33 8.18
N THR A 262 -4.54 17.17 7.63
CA THR A 262 -3.16 16.81 7.25
C THR A 262 -2.35 16.21 8.38
N ALA A 263 -2.43 16.78 9.60
CA ALA A 263 -1.67 16.28 10.76
C ALA A 263 -2.11 14.87 11.18
N ARG A 264 -3.43 14.62 11.21
CA ARG A 264 -4.00 13.32 11.57
C ARG A 264 -3.68 12.25 10.55
N LEU A 265 -3.82 12.60 9.28
CA LEU A 265 -3.44 11.71 8.16
C LEU A 265 -1.95 11.35 8.25
N LYS A 266 -1.08 12.36 8.43
CA LYS A 266 0.36 12.13 8.53
C LYS A 266 0.73 11.17 9.66
N GLU A 267 0.25 11.44 10.87
CA GLU A 267 0.48 10.58 12.04
C GLU A 267 0.13 9.11 11.75
N ARG A 268 -1.04 8.90 11.14
CA ARG A 268 -1.53 7.56 10.84
C ARG A 268 -0.71 6.86 9.76
N LEU A 269 -0.34 7.56 8.69
CA LEU A 269 0.46 7.00 7.61
C LEU A 269 1.91 6.75 8.04
N ASP A 270 2.52 7.62 8.84
CA ASP A 270 3.86 7.40 9.42
C ASP A 270 3.86 6.14 10.29
N PHE A 271 2.83 5.92 11.11
CA PHE A 271 2.67 4.70 11.90
C PHE A 271 2.57 3.44 11.02
N VAL A 272 1.86 3.51 9.87
CA VAL A 272 1.78 2.40 8.92
C VAL A 272 3.15 2.07 8.32
N VAL A 273 3.94 3.07 7.97
CA VAL A 273 5.31 2.89 7.46
C VAL A 273 6.18 2.20 8.50
N GLU A 274 6.21 2.70 9.74
CA GLU A 274 6.96 2.10 10.84
C GLU A 274 6.55 0.65 11.07
N LYS A 275 5.25 0.37 11.14
CA LYS A 275 4.69 -0.98 11.30
C LYS A 275 5.11 -1.92 10.16
N ALA A 276 5.08 -1.47 8.91
CA ALA A 276 5.48 -2.26 7.75
C ALA A 276 6.97 -2.61 7.79
N VAL A 277 7.83 -1.61 8.07
CA VAL A 277 9.29 -1.80 8.19
C VAL A 277 9.63 -2.81 9.28
N ASN A 278 9.03 -2.67 10.46
CA ASN A 278 9.30 -3.56 11.59
C ASN A 278 8.78 -4.99 11.36
N ARG A 279 7.64 -5.17 10.67
CA ARG A 279 7.13 -6.49 10.30
C ARG A 279 8.03 -7.24 9.32
N VAL A 280 8.57 -6.54 8.33
CA VAL A 280 9.48 -7.13 7.33
C VAL A 280 10.84 -7.42 7.96
N GLY A 281 11.30 -6.53 8.85
CA GLY A 281 12.67 -6.54 9.37
C GLY A 281 13.66 -5.95 8.37
N VAL A 282 14.80 -5.53 8.86
CA VAL A 282 15.77 -4.73 8.09
C VAL A 282 17.17 -5.34 8.18
N ASN A 283 17.78 -5.64 7.03
CA ASN A 283 19.19 -6.01 7.00
C ASN A 283 20.07 -4.77 7.26
N ILE A 284 20.74 -4.74 8.41
CA ILE A 284 21.52 -3.57 8.86
C ILE A 284 22.70 -3.25 7.94
N ASN A 285 23.23 -4.25 7.22
CA ASN A 285 24.36 -4.08 6.36
C ASN A 285 24.02 -3.52 4.96
N THR A 286 22.77 -3.63 4.53
CA THR A 286 22.33 -3.18 3.19
C THR A 286 21.34 -2.01 3.23
N ALA A 287 20.67 -1.81 4.36
CA ALA A 287 19.61 -0.83 4.49
C ALA A 287 20.09 0.61 4.33
N SER A 288 19.27 1.44 3.68
CA SER A 288 19.49 2.89 3.59
C SER A 288 19.15 3.60 4.89
N VAL A 289 19.65 4.84 5.07
CA VAL A 289 19.24 5.71 6.18
C VAL A 289 17.73 5.88 6.23
N SER A 290 17.07 6.02 5.06
CA SER A 290 15.62 6.16 4.93
C SER A 290 14.86 4.95 5.45
N LEU A 291 15.41 3.73 5.30
CA LEU A 291 14.82 2.52 5.85
C LEU A 291 15.07 2.40 7.35
N LEU A 292 16.32 2.58 7.78
CA LEU A 292 16.73 2.44 9.17
C LEU A 292 16.02 3.42 10.13
N LYS A 293 15.76 4.67 9.72
CA LYS A 293 15.07 5.66 10.57
C LYS A 293 13.63 5.26 10.95
N ASN A 294 13.02 4.32 10.20
CA ASN A 294 11.67 3.81 10.45
C ASN A 294 11.67 2.51 11.28
N VAL A 295 12.85 2.03 11.71
CA VAL A 295 12.95 0.93 12.66
C VAL A 295 12.65 1.46 14.06
N ALA A 296 11.81 0.77 14.82
CA ALA A 296 11.45 1.15 16.18
C ALA A 296 12.70 1.39 17.04
N GLY A 297 12.71 2.47 17.80
CA GLY A 297 13.85 2.87 18.62
C GLY A 297 14.98 3.62 17.88
N LEU A 298 14.96 3.70 16.56
CA LEU A 298 15.92 4.47 15.77
C LEU A 298 15.32 5.81 15.32
N ASN A 299 16.20 6.73 14.97
CA ASN A 299 15.88 8.01 14.37
C ASN A 299 16.89 8.35 13.26
N ASN A 300 16.74 9.49 12.61
CA ASN A 300 17.64 9.88 11.51
C ASN A 300 19.12 9.94 11.93
N ALA A 301 19.42 10.37 13.15
CA ALA A 301 20.78 10.50 13.64
C ALA A 301 21.43 9.15 13.95
N SER A 302 20.68 8.21 14.56
CA SER A 302 21.15 6.84 14.81
C SER A 302 21.25 6.04 13.52
N ALA A 303 20.28 6.18 12.59
CA ALA A 303 20.32 5.55 11.26
C ALA A 303 21.55 5.99 10.46
N SER A 304 21.85 7.31 10.42
CA SER A 304 23.08 7.81 9.78
C SER A 304 24.34 7.27 10.45
N SER A 305 24.37 7.16 11.78
CA SER A 305 25.51 6.60 12.50
C SER A 305 25.74 5.12 12.19
N ILE A 306 24.69 4.32 11.96
CA ILE A 306 24.80 2.93 11.51
C ILE A 306 25.47 2.87 10.14
N VAL A 307 25.04 3.70 9.20
CA VAL A 307 25.58 3.72 7.84
C VAL A 307 27.07 4.13 7.85
N SER A 308 27.40 5.24 8.54
CA SER A 308 28.80 5.68 8.68
C SER A 308 29.69 4.62 9.35
N TYR A 309 29.16 3.98 10.40
CA TYR A 309 29.92 2.93 11.11
C TYR A 309 30.29 1.76 10.21
N ARG A 310 29.35 1.27 9.36
CA ARG A 310 29.64 0.15 8.44
C ARG A 310 30.55 0.55 7.27
N GLU A 311 30.51 1.82 6.85
CA GLU A 311 31.42 2.36 5.83
C GLU A 311 32.87 2.46 6.35
N GLU A 312 33.04 2.84 7.62
CA GLU A 312 34.35 3.01 8.26
C GLU A 312 34.94 1.68 8.76
N ASN A 313 34.09 0.79 9.33
CA ASN A 313 34.52 -0.41 10.03
C ASN A 313 34.20 -1.72 9.30
N GLY A 314 33.58 -1.63 8.11
CA GLY A 314 33.11 -2.82 7.38
C GLY A 314 31.78 -3.36 7.92
N LYS A 315 31.43 -4.58 7.48
CA LYS A 315 30.19 -5.24 7.84
C LYS A 315 30.01 -5.40 9.35
N ILE A 316 28.80 -5.14 9.83
CA ILE A 316 28.37 -5.46 11.19
C ILE A 316 28.12 -6.97 11.28
N GLU A 317 28.86 -7.68 12.10
CA GLU A 317 28.86 -9.15 12.18
C GLU A 317 27.98 -9.71 13.32
N SER A 318 27.53 -8.86 14.26
CA SER A 318 26.62 -9.27 15.34
C SER A 318 25.78 -8.12 15.86
N ARG A 319 24.59 -8.44 16.36
CA ARG A 319 23.71 -7.45 17.02
C ARG A 319 24.38 -6.79 18.23
N THR A 320 25.30 -7.49 18.90
CA THR A 320 26.06 -6.93 20.04
C THR A 320 26.98 -5.76 19.63
N GLN A 321 27.46 -5.72 18.38
CA GLN A 321 28.27 -4.61 17.88
C GLN A 321 27.44 -3.32 17.74
N ILE A 322 26.12 -3.42 17.52
CA ILE A 322 25.23 -2.26 17.41
C ILE A 322 25.29 -1.39 18.65
N LYS A 323 25.51 -1.95 19.84
CA LYS A 323 25.67 -1.24 21.12
C LYS A 323 26.88 -0.30 21.12
N LYS A 324 27.86 -0.50 20.22
CA LYS A 324 29.07 0.32 20.12
C LYS A 324 28.91 1.49 19.15
N ILE A 325 27.81 1.50 18.39
CA ILE A 325 27.57 2.56 17.38
C ILE A 325 27.15 3.84 18.09
N PRO A 326 27.77 4.99 17.77
CA PRO A 326 27.41 6.27 18.35
C PRO A 326 25.91 6.58 18.18
N LYS A 327 25.32 7.26 19.16
CA LYS A 327 23.90 7.65 19.19
C LYS A 327 22.89 6.51 19.32
N ILE A 328 23.35 5.27 19.56
CA ILE A 328 22.50 4.13 19.91
C ILE A 328 22.69 3.81 21.39
N GLY A 329 21.77 4.29 22.21
CA GLY A 329 21.75 3.99 23.64
C GLY A 329 21.15 2.60 23.94
N PRO A 330 21.26 2.11 25.20
CA PRO A 330 20.73 0.80 25.59
C PRO A 330 19.25 0.63 25.26
N LYS A 331 18.41 1.64 25.52
CA LYS A 331 16.97 1.60 25.24
C LYS A 331 16.66 1.54 23.74
N ALA A 332 17.39 2.32 22.93
CA ALA A 332 17.24 2.28 21.47
C ALA A 332 17.66 0.93 20.90
N PHE A 333 18.76 0.37 21.41
CA PHE A 333 19.18 -0.99 21.03
C PHE A 333 18.13 -2.03 21.38
N GLU A 334 17.61 -2.04 22.61
CA GLU A 334 16.58 -2.97 23.06
C GLU A 334 15.35 -2.93 22.16
N GLN A 335 14.87 -1.74 21.79
CA GLN A 335 13.73 -1.58 20.92
C GLN A 335 14.00 -2.00 19.46
N ALA A 336 15.21 -1.76 18.94
CA ALA A 336 15.54 -2.00 17.53
C ALA A 336 16.05 -3.42 17.24
N ALA A 337 16.64 -4.09 18.21
CA ALA A 337 17.43 -5.29 18.01
C ALA A 337 16.65 -6.47 17.36
N GLY A 338 15.36 -6.62 17.67
CA GLY A 338 14.51 -7.65 17.08
C GLY A 338 14.21 -7.43 15.59
N PHE A 339 14.27 -6.19 15.13
CA PHE A 339 13.94 -5.80 13.77
C PHE A 339 15.17 -5.67 12.85
N LEU A 340 16.37 -5.55 13.43
CA LEU A 340 17.61 -5.47 12.70
C LEU A 340 18.19 -6.88 12.49
N ARG A 341 18.34 -7.31 11.24
CA ARG A 341 18.83 -8.63 10.86
C ARG A 341 20.26 -8.56 10.34
N ILE A 342 21.03 -9.61 10.59
CA ILE A 342 22.39 -9.80 10.08
C ILE A 342 22.45 -11.21 9.46
N GLU A 343 22.38 -11.29 8.14
CA GLU A 343 22.27 -12.57 7.43
C GLU A 343 23.53 -13.41 7.55
N ASP A 344 24.71 -12.79 7.38
CA ASP A 344 26.03 -13.43 7.40
C ASP A 344 26.78 -13.16 8.72
N GLY A 345 26.05 -13.06 9.83
CA GLY A 345 26.62 -12.76 11.14
C GLY A 345 27.26 -13.96 11.84
N LYS A 346 28.09 -13.67 12.87
CA LYS A 346 28.73 -14.70 13.71
C LYS A 346 27.75 -15.47 14.59
N GLU A 347 26.66 -14.83 15.01
CA GLU A 347 25.58 -15.47 15.76
C GLU A 347 24.43 -15.84 14.81
N PRO A 348 24.15 -17.13 14.57
CA PRO A 348 23.12 -17.54 13.64
C PRO A 348 21.72 -17.03 13.97
N LEU A 349 21.42 -16.75 15.25
CA LEU A 349 20.13 -16.17 15.65
C LEU A 349 19.96 -14.72 15.20
N ASP A 350 21.05 -14.00 14.90
CA ASP A 350 20.99 -12.61 14.44
C ASP A 350 20.31 -12.43 13.05
N ARG A 351 20.20 -13.52 12.27
CA ARG A 351 19.47 -13.52 10.99
C ARG A 351 17.96 -13.69 11.15
N THR A 352 17.50 -14.06 12.35
CA THR A 352 16.08 -14.33 12.65
C THR A 352 15.37 -13.11 13.22
N SER A 353 14.04 -13.20 13.37
CA SER A 353 13.24 -12.22 14.09
C SER A 353 13.31 -12.36 15.62
N ILE A 354 14.01 -13.38 16.14
CA ILE A 354 14.13 -13.63 17.58
C ILE A 354 14.89 -12.48 18.24
N HIS A 355 14.30 -11.92 19.30
CA HIS A 355 14.95 -10.85 20.07
C HIS A 355 16.15 -11.39 20.86
N PRO A 356 17.26 -10.63 21.00
CA PRO A 356 18.46 -11.08 21.74
C PRO A 356 18.21 -11.53 23.17
N GLU A 357 17.20 -10.97 23.83
CA GLU A 357 16.78 -11.39 25.19
C GLU A 357 16.32 -12.84 25.24
N SER A 358 15.71 -13.33 24.16
CA SER A 358 15.21 -14.70 24.06
C SER A 358 16.27 -15.70 23.61
N TYR A 359 17.51 -15.28 23.29
CA TYR A 359 18.54 -16.19 22.78
C TYR A 359 18.88 -17.32 23.76
N LYS A 360 18.92 -17.03 25.06
CA LYS A 360 19.18 -18.07 26.08
C LYS A 360 18.07 -19.12 26.08
N ALA A 361 16.83 -18.68 26.13
CA ALA A 361 15.66 -19.57 26.09
C ALA A 361 15.60 -20.36 24.77
N THR A 362 15.87 -19.68 23.62
CA THR A 362 15.93 -20.33 22.31
C THR A 362 17.00 -21.42 22.24
N LYS A 363 18.19 -21.20 22.80
CA LYS A 363 19.27 -22.21 22.84
C LYS A 363 18.91 -23.40 23.74
N VAL A 364 18.21 -23.18 24.84
CA VAL A 364 17.66 -24.27 25.68
C VAL A 364 16.60 -25.03 24.87
N LEU A 365 15.66 -24.34 24.24
CA LEU A 365 14.61 -24.93 23.40
C LEU A 365 15.19 -25.81 22.27
N LEU A 366 16.19 -25.31 21.55
CA LEU A 366 16.87 -26.08 20.51
C LEU A 366 17.48 -27.38 21.10
N LYS A 367 18.13 -27.31 22.26
CA LYS A 367 18.74 -28.47 22.92
C LYS A 367 17.69 -29.50 23.32
N GLU A 368 16.56 -29.08 23.92
CA GLU A 368 15.44 -29.97 24.27
C GLU A 368 14.84 -30.65 23.02
N LEU A 369 14.82 -29.99 21.90
CA LEU A 369 14.38 -30.53 20.61
C LEU A 369 15.45 -31.39 19.90
N GLY A 370 16.65 -31.57 20.47
CA GLY A 370 17.77 -32.27 19.84
C GLY A 370 18.30 -31.55 18.60
N LEU A 371 18.17 -30.23 18.57
CA LEU A 371 18.61 -29.32 17.50
C LEU A 371 19.70 -28.39 17.99
N ASP A 372 20.40 -27.77 17.05
CA ASP A 372 21.34 -26.68 17.28
C ASP A 372 21.12 -25.53 16.29
N THR A 373 21.90 -24.47 16.40
CA THR A 373 21.77 -23.28 15.53
C THR A 373 22.13 -23.55 14.07
N SER A 374 22.79 -24.67 13.74
CA SER A 374 23.05 -25.08 12.35
C SER A 374 21.80 -25.65 11.69
N ASN A 375 20.83 -26.10 12.46
CA ASN A 375 19.58 -26.67 11.97
C ASN A 375 18.51 -25.62 11.61
N LEU A 376 18.78 -24.33 11.85
CA LEU A 376 17.84 -23.26 11.51
C LEU A 376 17.45 -23.30 10.03
N GLY A 377 16.15 -23.38 9.74
CA GLY A 377 15.58 -23.42 8.39
C GLY A 377 15.67 -24.77 7.68
N THR A 378 16.26 -25.79 8.29
CA THR A 378 16.38 -27.12 7.69
C THR A 378 15.08 -27.92 7.78
N GLN A 379 14.93 -28.92 6.89
CA GLN A 379 13.78 -29.83 6.95
C GLN A 379 13.73 -30.60 8.28
N LYS A 380 14.90 -30.99 8.82
CA LYS A 380 15.00 -31.64 10.14
C LYS A 380 14.33 -30.79 11.24
N ALA A 381 14.60 -29.49 11.28
CA ALA A 381 13.97 -28.61 12.27
C ALA A 381 12.46 -28.55 12.10
N LYS A 382 11.98 -28.45 10.86
CA LYS A 382 10.53 -28.43 10.56
C LYS A 382 9.84 -29.71 11.01
N ASP A 383 10.42 -30.87 10.73
CA ASP A 383 9.86 -32.17 11.07
C ASP A 383 9.81 -32.37 12.62
N VAL A 384 10.87 -31.99 13.33
CA VAL A 384 10.92 -32.06 14.79
C VAL A 384 9.89 -31.11 15.42
N ILE A 385 9.81 -29.86 14.94
CA ILE A 385 8.90 -28.85 15.48
C ILE A 385 7.45 -29.20 15.20
N SER A 386 7.11 -29.77 14.04
CA SER A 386 5.75 -30.19 13.74
C SER A 386 5.20 -31.29 14.65
N ASN A 387 6.09 -32.09 15.28
CA ASN A 387 5.75 -33.20 16.15
C ASN A 387 6.02 -32.91 17.63
N CYS A 388 6.41 -31.69 18.02
CA CYS A 388 6.75 -31.37 19.39
C CYS A 388 5.52 -31.11 20.28
N ASP A 389 5.63 -31.44 21.57
CA ASP A 389 4.64 -31.05 22.58
C ASP A 389 4.91 -29.63 23.07
N THR A 390 4.15 -28.68 22.54
CA THR A 390 4.28 -27.28 22.91
C THR A 390 3.98 -26.97 24.37
N LYS A 391 3.16 -27.78 25.05
CA LYS A 391 2.85 -27.58 26.47
C LYS A 391 4.04 -27.95 27.34
N GLN A 392 4.70 -29.03 27.02
CA GLN A 392 5.92 -29.46 27.73
C GLN A 392 7.03 -28.42 27.54
N LEU A 393 7.24 -27.97 26.28
CA LEU A 393 8.25 -26.96 25.97
C LEU A 393 8.02 -25.61 26.68
N MET A 394 6.78 -25.20 26.90
CA MET A 394 6.46 -24.00 27.69
C MET A 394 6.88 -24.15 29.15
N GLN A 395 6.72 -25.35 29.76
CA GLN A 395 7.14 -25.63 31.15
C GLN A 395 8.67 -25.65 31.27
N ASP A 396 9.35 -26.27 30.32
CA ASP A 396 10.80 -26.44 30.33
C ASP A 396 11.57 -25.14 30.07
N THR A 397 11.01 -24.25 29.22
CA THR A 397 11.66 -23.01 28.83
C THR A 397 11.14 -21.76 29.57
N GLY A 398 10.00 -21.87 30.26
CA GLY A 398 9.35 -20.74 30.93
C GLY A 398 8.79 -19.68 29.97
N LEU A 399 8.66 -20.02 28.68
CA LEU A 399 8.11 -19.12 27.65
C LEU A 399 6.59 -19.18 27.64
N ASP A 400 5.94 -18.03 27.36
CA ASP A 400 4.51 -18.00 27.07
C ASP A 400 4.21 -18.58 25.67
N SER A 401 2.95 -18.91 25.42
CA SER A 401 2.52 -19.57 24.18
C SER A 401 2.79 -18.77 22.91
N TYR A 402 2.71 -17.43 22.97
CA TYR A 402 2.93 -16.56 21.82
C TYR A 402 4.42 -16.47 21.50
N THR A 403 5.26 -16.20 22.52
CA THR A 403 6.71 -16.13 22.37
C THR A 403 7.29 -17.46 21.90
N LEU A 404 6.81 -18.60 22.45
CA LEU A 404 7.23 -19.93 22.02
C LEU A 404 6.91 -20.16 20.55
N LYS A 405 5.68 -19.85 20.13
CA LYS A 405 5.26 -20.00 18.73
C LYS A 405 6.11 -19.15 17.80
N ASP A 406 6.33 -17.89 18.12
CA ASP A 406 7.15 -16.98 17.30
C ASP A 406 8.60 -17.49 17.18
N ILE A 407 9.17 -18.05 18.25
CA ILE A 407 10.51 -18.66 18.21
C ILE A 407 10.51 -19.90 17.32
N LEU A 408 9.54 -20.81 17.47
CA LEU A 408 9.44 -22.02 16.64
C LEU A 408 9.28 -21.68 15.16
N ASP A 409 8.44 -20.71 14.84
CA ASP A 409 8.26 -20.20 13.47
C ASP A 409 9.57 -19.61 12.91
N ALA A 410 10.30 -18.85 13.71
CA ALA A 410 11.59 -18.26 13.32
C ALA A 410 12.71 -19.31 13.18
N ILE A 411 12.67 -20.41 13.93
CA ILE A 411 13.58 -21.55 13.76
C ILE A 411 13.29 -22.28 12.44
N CYS A 412 12.01 -22.49 12.12
CA CYS A 412 11.60 -23.14 10.87
C CYS A 412 11.94 -22.30 9.62
N MET A 413 11.82 -20.98 9.73
CA MET A 413 11.98 -20.05 8.61
C MET A 413 12.78 -18.81 9.04
N PRO A 414 14.10 -18.92 9.25
CA PRO A 414 14.92 -17.85 9.82
C PRO A 414 15.02 -16.60 8.95
N LEU A 415 14.95 -16.76 7.63
CA LEU A 415 15.01 -15.67 6.65
C LEU A 415 13.65 -15.33 6.04
N ARG A 416 12.55 -15.83 6.65
CA ARG A 416 11.23 -15.55 6.15
C ARG A 416 10.98 -14.04 6.05
N ASP A 417 10.66 -13.59 4.85
CA ASP A 417 10.12 -12.27 4.63
C ASP A 417 8.61 -12.32 4.95
N TYR A 418 8.12 -11.36 5.72
CA TYR A 418 6.68 -11.28 6.04
C TYR A 418 5.84 -11.17 4.77
N ARG A 419 6.42 -10.65 3.68
CA ARG A 419 5.79 -10.44 2.37
C ARG A 419 5.61 -11.72 1.56
N ASP A 420 6.31 -12.83 1.91
CA ASP A 420 6.21 -14.11 1.19
C ASP A 420 4.81 -14.75 1.21
N LYS A 421 3.94 -14.25 2.08
CA LYS A 421 2.54 -14.69 2.17
C LYS A 421 1.59 -13.95 1.21
N TYR A 422 2.05 -12.91 0.54
CA TYR A 422 1.29 -12.18 -0.46
C TYR A 422 1.65 -12.67 -1.86
N ASP A 423 0.71 -12.56 -2.78
CA ASP A 423 0.92 -12.97 -4.15
C ASP A 423 1.94 -12.05 -4.86
N ALA A 424 2.84 -12.66 -5.65
CA ALA A 424 3.77 -11.91 -6.47
C ALA A 424 3.02 -11.14 -7.56
N PRO A 425 3.55 -9.99 -8.05
CA PRO A 425 2.92 -9.25 -9.13
C PRO A 425 2.67 -10.12 -10.36
N LEU A 426 1.52 -9.94 -11.00
CA LEU A 426 1.20 -10.64 -12.25
C LEU A 426 2.17 -10.20 -13.35
N LEU A 427 2.89 -11.18 -13.91
CA LEU A 427 3.81 -10.98 -15.02
C LEU A 427 3.11 -11.33 -16.33
N ARG A 428 3.16 -10.42 -17.30
CA ARG A 428 2.49 -10.53 -18.60
C ARG A 428 3.51 -10.58 -19.73
N LYS A 429 3.11 -11.17 -20.87
CA LYS A 429 3.84 -11.14 -22.14
C LYS A 429 3.02 -10.53 -23.26
N ASP A 430 1.69 -10.64 -23.16
CA ASP A 430 0.72 -10.18 -24.16
C ASP A 430 -0.30 -9.25 -23.54
N VAL A 431 -0.88 -8.35 -24.36
CA VAL A 431 -2.07 -7.55 -24.01
C VAL A 431 -3.29 -8.30 -24.48
N LEU A 432 -4.32 -8.37 -23.64
CA LEU A 432 -5.62 -8.89 -24.03
C LEU A 432 -6.41 -7.80 -24.75
N GLU A 433 -7.00 -8.14 -25.89
CA GLU A 433 -7.98 -7.30 -26.58
C GLU A 433 -9.38 -7.74 -26.14
N ILE A 434 -10.34 -6.81 -26.15
CA ILE A 434 -11.72 -7.11 -25.71
C ILE A 434 -12.41 -8.10 -26.65
N GLU A 435 -11.98 -8.13 -27.90
CA GLU A 435 -12.45 -9.05 -28.95
C GLU A 435 -11.98 -10.50 -28.71
N ASP A 436 -10.89 -10.68 -27.98
CA ASP A 436 -10.36 -12.00 -27.63
C ASP A 436 -11.11 -12.66 -26.46
N LEU A 437 -11.96 -11.90 -25.76
CA LEU A 437 -12.65 -12.38 -24.58
C LEU A 437 -13.99 -13.05 -24.92
N HIS A 438 -14.26 -14.16 -24.23
CA HIS A 438 -15.52 -14.87 -24.27
C HIS A 438 -16.18 -14.90 -22.89
N ILE A 439 -17.50 -14.97 -22.86
CA ILE A 439 -18.26 -15.14 -21.61
C ILE A 439 -17.81 -16.45 -20.95
N ASN A 440 -17.58 -16.41 -19.63
CA ASN A 440 -17.04 -17.46 -18.77
C ASN A 440 -15.53 -17.71 -18.92
N ASP A 441 -14.80 -16.95 -19.69
CA ASP A 441 -13.33 -17.02 -19.67
C ASP A 441 -12.80 -16.77 -18.25
N LYS A 442 -11.93 -17.68 -17.80
CA LYS A 442 -11.26 -17.60 -16.51
C LYS A 442 -9.98 -16.78 -16.66
N LEU A 443 -9.87 -15.72 -15.90
CA LEU A 443 -8.75 -14.79 -15.92
C LEU A 443 -8.21 -14.55 -14.50
N GLU A 444 -6.95 -14.20 -14.42
CA GLU A 444 -6.36 -13.63 -13.21
C GLU A 444 -6.20 -12.12 -13.38
N GLY A 445 -6.58 -11.36 -12.38
CA GLY A 445 -6.49 -9.92 -12.42
C GLY A 445 -6.06 -9.31 -11.09
N THR A 446 -5.54 -8.09 -11.14
CA THR A 446 -5.13 -7.35 -9.95
C THR A 446 -6.21 -6.33 -9.59
N VAL A 447 -6.67 -6.33 -8.35
CA VAL A 447 -7.63 -5.34 -7.84
C VAL A 447 -6.99 -3.96 -7.81
N ARG A 448 -7.50 -3.04 -8.64
CA ARG A 448 -6.99 -1.66 -8.75
C ARG A 448 -7.68 -0.71 -7.80
N ASN A 449 -8.97 -0.90 -7.62
CA ASN A 449 -9.77 -0.03 -6.77
C ASN A 449 -10.95 -0.80 -6.17
N VAL A 450 -11.28 -0.49 -4.92
CA VAL A 450 -12.45 -1.05 -4.21
C VAL A 450 -13.38 0.09 -3.87
N VAL A 451 -14.63 -0.04 -4.31
CA VAL A 451 -15.70 0.94 -4.12
C VAL A 451 -16.92 0.27 -3.49
N ASP A 452 -17.87 1.01 -2.95
CA ASP A 452 -19.02 0.45 -2.22
C ASP A 452 -19.88 -0.53 -3.03
N PHE A 453 -19.93 -0.35 -4.34
CA PHE A 453 -20.72 -1.20 -5.23
C PHE A 453 -19.93 -2.35 -5.87
N GLY A 454 -18.60 -2.45 -5.62
CA GLY A 454 -17.78 -3.52 -6.20
C GLY A 454 -16.29 -3.24 -6.18
N ALA A 455 -15.56 -3.96 -7.03
CA ALA A 455 -14.13 -3.77 -7.24
C ALA A 455 -13.80 -3.67 -8.72
N PHE A 456 -12.85 -2.80 -9.06
CA PHE A 456 -12.25 -2.71 -10.38
C PHE A 456 -11.00 -3.58 -10.42
N VAL A 457 -10.96 -4.46 -11.41
CA VAL A 457 -9.91 -5.48 -11.55
C VAL A 457 -9.24 -5.32 -12.91
N ASP A 458 -7.94 -5.10 -12.89
CA ASP A 458 -7.10 -5.07 -14.07
C ASP A 458 -6.82 -6.50 -14.55
N ILE A 459 -7.45 -6.89 -15.62
CA ILE A 459 -7.28 -8.19 -16.29
C ILE A 459 -6.39 -8.12 -17.54
N GLY A 460 -5.76 -6.95 -17.80
CA GLY A 460 -4.92 -6.72 -18.98
C GLY A 460 -5.63 -6.05 -20.15
N LEU A 461 -6.86 -5.61 -19.99
CA LEU A 461 -7.59 -4.80 -20.98
C LEU A 461 -7.27 -3.30 -20.83
N HIS A 462 -7.70 -2.51 -21.84
CA HIS A 462 -7.58 -1.05 -21.80
C HIS A 462 -8.30 -0.42 -20.59
N GLU A 463 -9.49 -0.92 -20.24
CA GLU A 463 -10.23 -0.51 -19.04
C GLU A 463 -10.33 -1.67 -18.04
N ASP A 464 -10.31 -1.31 -16.74
CA ASP A 464 -10.47 -2.30 -15.68
C ASP A 464 -11.87 -2.91 -15.73
N GLY A 465 -11.96 -4.22 -15.56
CA GLY A 465 -13.23 -4.93 -15.45
C GLY A 465 -13.89 -4.67 -14.09
N LEU A 466 -15.22 -4.56 -14.06
CA LEU A 466 -15.97 -4.37 -12.82
C LEU A 466 -16.50 -5.69 -12.29
N VAL A 467 -16.12 -6.03 -11.06
CA VAL A 467 -16.80 -7.06 -10.23
C VAL A 467 -17.81 -6.36 -9.33
N HIS A 468 -19.09 -6.43 -9.64
CA HIS A 468 -20.15 -5.88 -8.78
C HIS A 468 -20.21 -6.63 -7.44
N VAL A 469 -20.59 -5.96 -6.34
CA VAL A 469 -20.65 -6.55 -4.98
C VAL A 469 -21.47 -7.85 -4.93
N SER A 470 -22.53 -7.96 -5.71
CA SER A 470 -23.36 -9.19 -5.81
C SER A 470 -22.68 -10.34 -6.55
N LYS A 471 -21.54 -10.11 -7.19
CA LYS A 471 -20.78 -11.07 -7.99
C LYS A 471 -19.41 -11.41 -7.36
N MET A 472 -19.16 -10.93 -6.15
CA MET A 472 -17.90 -11.17 -5.43
C MET A 472 -17.92 -12.48 -4.64
N SER A 473 -19.10 -12.92 -4.19
CA SER A 473 -19.26 -14.14 -3.41
C SER A 473 -20.65 -14.74 -3.60
N THR A 474 -20.78 -16.04 -3.34
CA THR A 474 -22.07 -16.74 -3.23
C THR A 474 -22.85 -16.32 -1.98
N LYS A 475 -22.18 -15.81 -0.96
CA LYS A 475 -22.80 -15.25 0.25
C LYS A 475 -22.99 -13.74 0.10
N ARG A 476 -23.99 -13.19 0.82
CA ARG A 476 -24.25 -11.75 0.78
C ARG A 476 -23.06 -10.97 1.38
N VAL A 477 -22.40 -10.18 0.57
CA VAL A 477 -21.31 -9.28 0.94
C VAL A 477 -21.92 -7.94 1.37
N LYS A 478 -21.51 -7.41 2.50
CA LYS A 478 -21.95 -6.10 3.00
C LYS A 478 -21.08 -4.98 2.41
N HIS A 479 -19.77 -5.17 2.47
CA HIS A 479 -18.79 -4.24 1.92
C HIS A 479 -17.80 -5.00 1.03
N PRO A 480 -17.51 -4.55 -0.17
CA PRO A 480 -16.53 -5.16 -1.06
C PRO A 480 -15.15 -5.34 -0.42
N SER A 481 -14.75 -4.43 0.45
CA SER A 481 -13.51 -4.49 1.24
C SER A 481 -13.42 -5.66 2.23
N ASP A 482 -14.56 -6.32 2.54
CA ASP A 482 -14.57 -7.54 3.37
C ASP A 482 -14.07 -8.77 2.57
N VAL A 483 -14.06 -8.67 1.24
CA VAL A 483 -13.73 -9.78 0.32
C VAL A 483 -12.40 -9.57 -0.38
N VAL A 484 -12.16 -8.36 -0.87
CA VAL A 484 -10.94 -8.02 -1.63
C VAL A 484 -10.39 -6.66 -1.20
N SER A 485 -9.12 -6.45 -1.50
CA SER A 485 -8.44 -5.19 -1.27
C SER A 485 -7.60 -4.80 -2.47
N VAL A 486 -7.26 -3.52 -2.56
CA VAL A 486 -6.37 -3.01 -3.62
C VAL A 486 -5.03 -3.76 -3.60
N GLY A 487 -4.61 -4.24 -4.77
CA GLY A 487 -3.40 -5.03 -4.96
C GLY A 487 -3.59 -6.54 -4.83
N ASP A 488 -4.74 -7.04 -4.39
CA ASP A 488 -5.01 -8.49 -4.34
C ASP A 488 -5.07 -9.05 -5.77
N ILE A 489 -4.51 -10.25 -5.96
CA ILE A 489 -4.68 -11.02 -7.19
C ILE A 489 -5.89 -11.90 -7.02
N VAL A 490 -6.83 -11.78 -7.94
CA VAL A 490 -8.10 -12.48 -7.88
C VAL A 490 -8.37 -13.27 -9.16
N THR A 491 -8.92 -14.46 -8.99
CA THR A 491 -9.48 -15.21 -10.13
C THR A 491 -10.87 -14.66 -10.41
N VAL A 492 -11.11 -14.28 -11.66
CA VAL A 492 -12.38 -13.75 -12.13
C VAL A 492 -12.82 -14.47 -13.40
N TRP A 493 -14.10 -14.44 -13.67
CA TRP A 493 -14.69 -14.92 -14.91
C TRP A 493 -15.40 -13.78 -15.62
N VAL A 494 -15.32 -13.76 -16.94
CA VAL A 494 -16.03 -12.79 -17.77
C VAL A 494 -17.53 -13.04 -17.66
N TYR A 495 -18.26 -12.08 -17.08
CA TYR A 495 -19.71 -12.20 -16.89
C TYR A 495 -20.51 -11.58 -18.02
N ASN A 496 -20.08 -10.42 -18.52
CA ASN A 496 -20.70 -9.71 -19.64
C ASN A 496 -19.68 -8.80 -20.33
N ILE A 497 -19.82 -8.63 -21.65
CA ILE A 497 -18.95 -7.77 -22.47
C ILE A 497 -19.84 -6.76 -23.19
N ASP A 498 -19.60 -5.47 -22.94
CA ASP A 498 -20.23 -4.33 -23.65
C ASP A 498 -19.20 -3.77 -24.64
N GLN A 499 -19.24 -4.29 -25.86
CA GLN A 499 -18.31 -3.90 -26.93
C GLN A 499 -18.45 -2.43 -27.35
N GLU A 500 -19.68 -1.87 -27.31
CA GLU A 500 -19.90 -0.47 -27.68
C GLU A 500 -19.25 0.50 -26.67
N LYS A 501 -19.29 0.15 -25.39
CA LYS A 501 -18.70 0.96 -24.30
C LYS A 501 -17.29 0.51 -23.91
N GLN A 502 -16.75 -0.50 -24.57
CA GLN A 502 -15.45 -1.12 -24.24
C GLN A 502 -15.33 -1.52 -22.77
N LYS A 503 -16.41 -2.07 -22.17
CA LYS A 503 -16.48 -2.43 -20.74
C LYS A 503 -16.74 -3.89 -20.53
N VAL A 504 -16.04 -4.46 -19.56
CA VAL A 504 -16.21 -5.86 -19.14
C VAL A 504 -16.73 -5.92 -17.71
N GLN A 505 -17.76 -6.71 -17.52
CA GLN A 505 -18.26 -7.09 -16.21
C GLN A 505 -17.71 -8.46 -15.85
N LEU A 506 -17.21 -8.56 -14.61
CA LEU A 506 -16.56 -9.75 -14.11
C LEU A 506 -17.33 -10.35 -12.92
N THR A 507 -17.10 -11.61 -12.65
CA THR A 507 -17.57 -12.28 -11.43
C THR A 507 -16.45 -13.07 -10.78
N MET A 508 -16.41 -13.08 -9.45
CA MET A 508 -15.53 -13.95 -8.66
C MET A 508 -16.22 -15.27 -8.29
N VAL A 509 -17.49 -15.41 -8.61
CA VAL A 509 -18.24 -16.65 -8.43
C VAL A 509 -18.06 -17.50 -9.66
N ASN A 510 -17.54 -18.73 -9.48
CA ASN A 510 -17.38 -19.68 -10.58
C ASN A 510 -18.75 -19.94 -11.25
N PRO A 511 -18.88 -19.72 -12.57
CA PRO A 511 -20.15 -19.93 -13.28
C PRO A 511 -20.52 -21.39 -13.51
N ASN A 512 -19.61 -22.35 -13.22
CA ASN A 512 -19.81 -23.79 -13.37
C ASN A 512 -20.24 -24.46 -12.07
#